data_0c8f894ba368db37aa8c209e84a30ea7
#
_entry.id   0c8f894ba368db37aa8c209e84a30ea7
#
_cell.length_a   1.000
_cell.length_b   1.000
_cell.length_c   1.000
_cell.angle_alpha   90.00
_cell.angle_beta   90.00
_cell.angle_gamma   90.00
#
_symmetry.space_group_name_H-M   'P 1'
#
loop_
_entity.id
_entity.type
_entity.pdbx_description
1 polymer ?
#
loop_
_entity_poly.entity_id
_entity_poly.type
_entity_poly.pdbx_seq_one_letter_code
_entity_poly.pdbx_strand_id
1 'polypeptide(L)'
;SDEFAELKKEQPEFIRELVSAARVGRSLGIHLILATQKPAGVVDDEIWSNSRFKLCLKVQDKQDSMGMLKRPEAAYLTQTGRAYLQIGNDESFDLFQSGYSGADYEPHDSVGVIKDTVSMIGIDGNNCVEKRKKRDTKKNVISQLDACVNYIADVAAKNGIHNARALWLPPLSGHIYVEDLIKKYNIDSATGTLAWIGEIDNPEKQDTLPYVIDFNQMSNLMILGNSGSGKSNMLTTMITSMMRFYSPEYVQFYILDFSGRTMKQYMSMPHVGEVFYSDDTEGVPRVFQFLQEMINDRRDKFQRKGIGSFVEYQKLSDEPMPTVFFIVDNYFEFIESYENLEDSFAKLTRDGSKYGIQVIITANTTTDVRYKTRKNFTNVIPLQLMEKGDYLDVLGKSPAILPSGITGLG
;
A
#
# COMPACT_ATOMS: atom_id res chain seq x y z
N SER A 1 -8.67 22.01 -2.51
CA SER A 1 -7.21 22.18 -2.51
C SER A 1 -6.85 23.48 -1.81
N ASP A 2 -6.02 23.39 -0.82
CA ASP A 2 -5.31 24.52 -0.24
C ASP A 2 -3.98 24.66 -0.99
N GLU A 3 -3.54 25.88 -1.27
CA GLU A 3 -2.35 26.22 -2.07
C GLU A 3 -2.34 25.61 -3.49
N PHE A 4 -3.39 25.91 -4.25
CA PHE A 4 -3.59 25.41 -5.61
C PHE A 4 -2.45 25.78 -6.58
N ALA A 5 -1.75 26.89 -6.34
CA ALA A 5 -0.60 27.32 -7.14
C ALA A 5 0.54 26.29 -7.10
N GLU A 6 0.81 25.74 -5.93
CA GLU A 6 1.88 24.76 -5.74
C GLU A 6 1.50 23.41 -6.35
N LEU A 7 0.26 22.99 -6.16
CA LEU A 7 -0.27 21.78 -6.79
C LEU A 7 -0.13 21.83 -8.33
N LYS A 8 -0.42 22.96 -8.94
CA LYS A 8 -0.27 23.14 -10.39
C LYS A 8 1.19 23.00 -10.85
N LYS A 9 2.13 23.46 -10.05
CA LYS A 9 3.57 23.38 -10.34
C LYS A 9 4.11 21.97 -10.19
N GLU A 10 3.69 21.27 -9.15
CA GLU A 10 4.19 19.93 -8.82
C GLU A 10 3.52 18.83 -9.65
N GLN A 11 2.22 18.97 -9.94
CA GLN A 11 1.40 17.96 -10.61
C GLN A 11 0.63 18.53 -11.80
N PRO A 12 1.30 18.97 -12.88
CA PRO A 12 0.65 19.65 -14.00
C PRO A 12 -0.36 18.76 -14.76
N GLU A 13 -0.15 17.45 -14.79
CA GLU A 13 -1.11 16.53 -15.42
C GLU A 13 -2.41 16.39 -14.64
N PHE A 14 -2.32 16.39 -13.31
CA PHE A 14 -3.50 16.35 -12.42
C PHE A 14 -4.40 17.57 -12.62
N ILE A 15 -3.85 18.73 -13.00
CA ILE A 15 -4.63 19.94 -13.25
C ILE A 15 -5.61 19.75 -14.41
N ARG A 16 -5.25 19.00 -15.44
CA ARG A 16 -6.16 18.72 -16.57
C ARG A 16 -7.39 17.93 -16.11
N GLU A 17 -7.17 16.94 -15.25
CA GLU A 17 -8.27 16.16 -14.65
C GLU A 17 -9.13 17.04 -13.73
N LEU A 18 -8.50 17.93 -12.96
CA LEU A 18 -9.22 18.85 -12.07
C LEU A 18 -10.09 19.83 -12.87
N VAL A 19 -9.60 20.37 -13.99
CA VAL A 19 -10.38 21.23 -14.90
C VAL A 19 -11.56 20.45 -15.48
N SER A 20 -11.35 19.20 -15.89
CA SER A 20 -12.42 18.32 -16.36
C SER A 20 -13.45 18.08 -15.28
N ALA A 21 -13.00 17.81 -14.05
CA ALA A 21 -13.87 17.64 -12.89
C ALA A 21 -14.67 18.92 -12.56
N ALA A 22 -14.07 20.10 -12.69
CA ALA A 22 -14.75 21.39 -12.51
C ALA A 22 -15.91 21.59 -13.50
N ARG A 23 -15.71 21.15 -14.74
CA ARG A 23 -16.69 21.28 -15.81
C ARG A 23 -17.88 20.32 -15.66
N VAL A 24 -17.63 19.06 -15.34
CA VAL A 24 -18.64 17.98 -15.31
C VAL A 24 -19.19 17.75 -13.89
N GLY A 25 -18.41 18.08 -12.89
CA GLY A 25 -18.65 17.72 -11.48
C GLY A 25 -19.98 18.23 -10.91
N ARG A 26 -20.46 19.39 -11.37
CA ARG A 26 -21.74 19.95 -10.93
C ARG A 26 -22.91 18.98 -11.12
N SER A 27 -22.96 18.27 -12.24
CA SER A 27 -24.01 17.30 -12.52
C SER A 27 -23.88 16.02 -11.70
N LEU A 28 -22.68 15.78 -11.14
CA LEU A 28 -22.36 14.62 -10.32
C LEU A 28 -22.34 14.94 -8.81
N GLY A 29 -22.71 16.17 -8.43
CA GLY A 29 -22.67 16.61 -7.03
C GLY A 29 -21.26 16.87 -6.48
N ILE A 30 -20.27 17.06 -7.35
CA ILE A 30 -18.91 17.38 -6.96
C ILE A 30 -18.73 18.90 -6.92
N HIS A 31 -18.28 19.43 -5.79
CA HIS A 31 -17.99 20.83 -5.58
C HIS A 31 -16.50 21.03 -5.31
N LEU A 32 -15.87 21.95 -6.04
CA LEU A 32 -14.46 22.28 -5.87
C LEU A 32 -14.30 23.58 -5.07
N ILE A 33 -13.44 23.52 -4.06
CA ILE A 33 -12.96 24.68 -3.31
C ILE A 33 -11.46 24.80 -3.57
N LEU A 34 -11.06 25.84 -4.27
CA LEU A 34 -9.65 26.08 -4.63
C LEU A 34 -9.18 27.34 -3.90
N ALA A 35 -8.17 27.21 -3.06
CA ALA A 35 -7.54 28.32 -2.36
C ALA A 35 -6.13 28.56 -2.91
N THR A 36 -5.74 29.82 -3.01
CA THR A 36 -4.39 30.23 -3.42
C THR A 36 -4.06 31.62 -2.91
N GLN A 37 -2.82 31.86 -2.60
CA GLN A 37 -2.32 33.19 -2.21
C GLN A 37 -2.13 34.11 -3.43
N LYS A 38 -1.88 33.54 -4.63
CA LYS A 38 -1.68 34.29 -5.87
C LYS A 38 -2.59 33.78 -6.97
N PRO A 39 -3.76 34.41 -7.17
CA PRO A 39 -4.68 33.96 -8.22
C PRO A 39 -4.21 34.32 -9.64
N ALA A 40 -3.45 35.41 -9.79
CA ALA A 40 -3.00 35.86 -11.09
C ALA A 40 -1.98 34.92 -11.73
N GLY A 41 -2.24 34.43 -12.95
CA GLY A 41 -1.36 33.53 -13.71
C GLY A 41 -1.33 32.07 -13.25
N VAL A 42 -2.07 31.73 -12.19
CA VAL A 42 -2.11 30.38 -11.64
C VAL A 42 -3.39 29.64 -12.03
N VAL A 43 -4.52 30.34 -11.97
CA VAL A 43 -5.83 29.79 -12.30
C VAL A 43 -6.09 29.96 -13.78
N ASP A 44 -6.31 28.84 -14.50
CA ASP A 44 -6.58 28.84 -15.93
C ASP A 44 -7.95 29.45 -16.24
N ASP A 45 -8.10 30.04 -17.42
CA ASP A 45 -9.35 30.69 -17.86
C ASP A 45 -10.54 29.73 -17.83
N GLU A 46 -10.32 28.45 -18.06
CA GLU A 46 -11.37 27.43 -17.95
C GLU A 46 -11.87 27.23 -16.51
N ILE A 47 -10.99 27.28 -15.53
CA ILE A 47 -11.38 27.23 -14.11
C ILE A 47 -12.12 28.50 -13.72
N TRP A 48 -11.62 29.67 -14.18
CA TRP A 48 -12.26 30.97 -13.94
C TRP A 48 -13.69 31.03 -14.49
N SER A 49 -13.90 30.57 -15.71
CA SER A 49 -15.22 30.58 -16.35
C SER A 49 -16.23 29.63 -15.68
N ASN A 50 -15.76 28.54 -15.08
CA ASN A 50 -16.58 27.58 -14.37
C ASN A 50 -16.76 27.92 -12.87
N SER A 51 -16.01 28.89 -12.34
CA SER A 51 -16.07 29.31 -10.93
C SER A 51 -17.02 30.48 -10.75
N ARG A 52 -18.29 30.17 -10.45
CA ARG A 52 -19.33 31.20 -10.24
C ARG A 52 -19.12 31.98 -8.95
N PHE A 53 -18.57 31.36 -7.90
CA PHE A 53 -18.34 31.95 -6.59
C PHE A 53 -16.88 32.32 -6.43
N LYS A 54 -16.62 33.60 -6.15
CA LYS A 54 -15.27 34.09 -5.92
C LYS A 54 -15.21 34.79 -4.56
N LEU A 55 -14.40 34.24 -3.66
CA LEU A 55 -14.21 34.80 -2.33
C LEU A 55 -12.79 35.37 -2.23
N CYS A 56 -12.68 36.65 -2.00
CA CYS A 56 -11.40 37.34 -1.94
C CYS A 56 -11.20 37.98 -0.58
N LEU A 57 -10.25 37.45 0.17
CA LEU A 57 -9.71 38.04 1.39
C LEU A 57 -8.80 39.24 1.04
N LYS A 58 -8.12 39.81 2.04
CA LYS A 58 -7.11 40.83 1.81
C LYS A 58 -6.02 40.29 0.87
N VAL A 59 -5.77 41.02 -0.21
CA VAL A 59 -4.67 40.78 -1.13
C VAL A 59 -3.60 41.86 -1.02
N GLN A 60 -2.40 41.60 -1.53
CA GLN A 60 -1.27 42.51 -1.33
C GLN A 60 -1.38 43.78 -2.18
N ASP A 61 -1.83 43.64 -3.40
CA ASP A 61 -1.94 44.79 -4.31
C ASP A 61 -3.27 44.84 -5.08
N LYS A 62 -3.45 45.93 -5.82
CA LYS A 62 -4.65 46.17 -6.63
C LYS A 62 -4.76 45.21 -7.80
N GLN A 63 -3.63 44.71 -8.35
CA GLN A 63 -3.62 43.85 -9.51
C GLN A 63 -4.18 42.49 -9.16
N ASP A 64 -3.84 41.97 -7.97
CA ASP A 64 -4.39 40.70 -7.46
C ASP A 64 -5.91 40.81 -7.26
N SER A 65 -6.38 41.92 -6.67
CA SER A 65 -7.82 42.17 -6.51
C SER A 65 -8.55 42.29 -7.85
N MET A 66 -7.96 43.01 -8.81
CA MET A 66 -8.49 43.16 -10.17
C MET A 66 -8.48 41.82 -10.93
N GLY A 67 -7.44 41.02 -10.72
CA GLY A 67 -7.35 39.69 -11.30
C GLY A 67 -8.50 38.78 -10.87
N MET A 68 -8.82 38.81 -9.57
CA MET A 68 -9.83 37.92 -8.98
C MET A 68 -11.26 38.45 -9.11
N LEU A 69 -11.50 39.68 -8.72
CA LEU A 69 -12.84 40.27 -8.60
C LEU A 69 -13.20 41.25 -9.75
N LYS A 70 -12.25 41.58 -10.60
CA LYS A 70 -12.34 42.69 -11.58
C LYS A 70 -12.57 44.06 -10.90
N ARG A 71 -12.29 44.16 -9.61
CA ARG A 71 -12.47 45.32 -8.75
C ARG A 71 -11.29 45.48 -7.79
N PRO A 72 -10.87 46.69 -7.38
CA PRO A 72 -9.66 46.90 -6.56
C PRO A 72 -9.90 46.79 -5.06
N GLU A 73 -11.14 46.61 -4.58
CA GLU A 73 -11.56 46.83 -3.20
C GLU A 73 -10.90 45.88 -2.21
N ALA A 74 -10.59 44.63 -2.60
CA ALA A 74 -9.99 43.66 -1.68
C ALA A 74 -8.57 44.05 -1.25
N ALA A 75 -7.86 44.86 -2.04
CA ALA A 75 -6.55 45.41 -1.65
C ALA A 75 -6.61 46.38 -0.46
N TYR A 76 -7.76 46.95 -0.20
CA TYR A 76 -7.97 47.95 0.88
C TYR A 76 -8.50 47.35 2.18
N LEU A 77 -8.73 46.06 2.23
CA LEU A 77 -9.14 45.38 3.44
C LEU A 77 -8.04 45.45 4.49
N THR A 78 -8.40 45.87 5.70
CA THR A 78 -7.45 46.01 6.83
C THR A 78 -7.71 45.00 7.95
N GLN A 79 -8.93 44.49 8.03
CA GLN A 79 -9.35 43.58 9.10
C GLN A 79 -9.15 42.11 8.69
N THR A 80 -8.58 41.33 9.60
CA THR A 80 -8.42 39.88 9.41
C THR A 80 -9.80 39.20 9.34
N GLY A 81 -9.96 38.26 8.39
CA GLY A 81 -11.22 37.56 8.16
C GLY A 81 -12.28 38.38 7.42
N ARG A 82 -11.95 39.60 6.99
CA ARG A 82 -12.83 40.38 6.13
C ARG A 82 -12.63 39.99 4.68
N ALA A 83 -13.73 39.83 3.95
CA ALA A 83 -13.67 39.34 2.59
C ALA A 83 -14.81 39.85 1.72
N TYR A 84 -14.58 39.90 0.42
CA TYR A 84 -15.62 40.09 -0.59
C TYR A 84 -16.03 38.76 -1.19
N LEU A 85 -17.34 38.54 -1.25
CA LEU A 85 -17.93 37.43 -2.02
C LEU A 85 -18.56 38.02 -3.29
N GLN A 86 -18.09 37.53 -4.44
CA GLN A 86 -18.69 37.83 -5.74
C GLN A 86 -19.37 36.57 -6.28
N ILE A 87 -20.62 36.72 -6.69
CA ILE A 87 -21.40 35.67 -7.34
C ILE A 87 -21.65 36.08 -8.80
N GLY A 88 -21.26 35.23 -9.74
CA GLY A 88 -21.32 35.56 -11.15
C GLY A 88 -20.39 36.73 -11.52
N ASN A 89 -20.72 37.45 -12.58
CA ASN A 89 -19.97 38.65 -12.94
C ASN A 89 -20.48 39.88 -12.25
N ASP A 90 -21.82 40.05 -12.05
CA ASP A 90 -22.45 41.21 -11.43
C ASP A 90 -23.76 40.84 -10.68
N GLU A 91 -24.00 39.57 -10.33
CA GLU A 91 -25.23 39.17 -9.65
C GLU A 91 -25.23 39.58 -8.19
N SER A 92 -24.10 39.45 -7.49
CA SER A 92 -23.94 39.91 -6.11
C SER A 92 -22.47 40.22 -5.83
N PHE A 93 -22.25 41.28 -5.01
CA PHE A 93 -20.91 41.64 -4.54
C PHE A 93 -21.03 42.12 -3.10
N ASP A 94 -20.76 41.22 -2.16
CA ASP A 94 -21.01 41.44 -0.75
C ASP A 94 -19.73 41.49 0.07
N LEU A 95 -19.61 42.49 0.95
CA LEU A 95 -18.57 42.55 1.97
C LEU A 95 -19.07 41.84 3.23
N PHE A 96 -18.30 40.90 3.73
CA PHE A 96 -18.65 40.23 4.97
C PHE A 96 -17.46 40.05 5.91
N GLN A 97 -17.73 39.71 7.16
CA GLN A 97 -16.76 39.35 8.18
C GLN A 97 -16.95 37.89 8.53
N SER A 98 -15.89 37.08 8.41
CA SER A 98 -15.93 35.69 8.84
C SER A 98 -16.05 35.55 10.35
N GLY A 99 -16.69 34.47 10.80
CA GLY A 99 -16.66 34.08 12.20
C GLY A 99 -15.24 33.63 12.62
N TYR A 100 -14.95 33.74 13.90
CA TYR A 100 -13.71 33.27 14.50
C TYR A 100 -13.97 32.02 15.35
N SER A 101 -13.40 30.92 14.97
CA SER A 101 -13.60 29.61 15.64
C SER A 101 -12.51 29.26 16.65
N GLY A 102 -11.43 30.05 16.72
CA GLY A 102 -10.31 29.83 17.62
C GLY A 102 -10.48 30.37 19.04
N ALA A 103 -11.69 30.87 19.42
CA ALA A 103 -11.98 31.30 20.77
C ALA A 103 -11.93 30.11 21.76
N ASP A 104 -11.59 30.42 23.00
CA ASP A 104 -11.59 29.45 24.09
C ASP A 104 -13.01 28.92 24.31
N TYR A 105 -13.12 27.59 24.52
CA TYR A 105 -14.40 26.97 24.84
C TYR A 105 -14.71 27.09 26.33
N GLU A 106 -15.76 27.84 26.65
CA GLU A 106 -16.28 27.96 28.00
C GLU A 106 -17.65 27.27 28.10
N PRO A 107 -17.74 26.04 28.62
CA PRO A 107 -18.98 25.25 28.62
C PRO A 107 -20.12 25.83 29.46
N HIS A 108 -19.80 26.81 30.29
CA HIS A 108 -20.77 27.46 31.19
C HIS A 108 -21.11 28.91 30.82
N ASP A 109 -20.66 29.36 29.64
CA ASP A 109 -21.04 30.71 29.19
C ASP A 109 -22.47 30.68 28.65
N SER A 110 -23.40 31.09 29.50
CA SER A 110 -24.80 31.26 29.10
C SER A 110 -24.87 32.43 28.14
N VAL A 111 -25.05 32.13 26.84
CA VAL A 111 -25.28 33.14 25.80
C VAL A 111 -26.45 34.03 26.25
N GLY A 112 -26.14 35.28 26.57
CA GLY A 112 -27.16 36.27 26.91
C GLY A 112 -27.27 36.68 28.39
N VAL A 113 -26.45 36.17 29.31
CA VAL A 113 -26.34 36.75 30.64
C VAL A 113 -25.44 37.98 30.54
N ILE A 114 -26.08 39.17 30.52
CA ILE A 114 -25.39 40.42 30.75
C ILE A 114 -24.83 40.31 32.19
N LYS A 115 -23.51 40.11 32.32
CA LYS A 115 -22.85 40.18 33.62
C LYS A 115 -22.92 41.62 34.06
N ASP A 116 -23.85 41.96 34.97
CA ASP A 116 -23.87 43.25 35.63
C ASP A 116 -22.53 43.45 36.34
N THR A 117 -21.71 44.36 35.84
CA THR A 117 -20.44 44.73 36.47
C THR A 117 -20.70 45.86 37.45
N VAL A 118 -20.63 45.54 38.72
CA VAL A 118 -20.63 46.57 39.77
C VAL A 118 -19.21 47.12 39.89
N SER A 119 -19.02 48.37 39.55
CA SER A 119 -17.76 49.08 39.74
C SER A 119 -17.87 50.15 40.79
N MET A 120 -16.85 50.32 41.65
CA MET A 120 -16.76 51.45 42.56
C MET A 120 -16.27 52.66 41.79
N ILE A 121 -16.96 53.77 41.94
CA ILE A 121 -16.54 55.05 41.38
C ILE A 121 -15.80 55.84 42.48
N GLY A 122 -14.55 56.21 42.19
CA GLY A 122 -13.76 57.07 43.09
C GLY A 122 -14.31 58.47 43.27
N ILE A 123 -13.86 59.20 44.28
CA ILE A 123 -14.26 60.56 44.55
C ILE A 123 -13.91 61.51 43.38
N ASP A 124 -12.97 61.06 42.54
CA ASP A 124 -12.54 61.72 41.29
C ASP A 124 -13.41 61.39 40.08
N GLY A 125 -14.48 60.63 40.25
CA GLY A 125 -15.40 60.25 39.19
C GLY A 125 -14.84 59.11 38.27
N ASN A 126 -13.70 58.62 38.56
CA ASN A 126 -13.09 57.54 37.77
C ASN A 126 -13.53 56.13 38.28
N ASN A 127 -13.76 55.22 37.38
CA ASN A 127 -14.02 53.82 37.72
C ASN A 127 -12.79 53.20 38.38
N CYS A 128 -12.87 52.92 39.69
CA CYS A 128 -11.88 52.09 40.39
C CYS A 128 -12.09 50.61 40.01
N VAL A 129 -11.60 50.22 38.86
CA VAL A 129 -11.59 48.78 38.49
C VAL A 129 -10.42 48.14 39.23
N GLU A 130 -10.71 47.38 40.29
CA GLU A 130 -9.70 46.46 40.80
C GLU A 130 -9.29 45.54 39.65
N LYS A 131 -8.04 45.72 39.21
CA LYS A 131 -7.44 44.73 38.30
C LYS A 131 -7.38 43.40 39.04
N ARG A 132 -8.45 42.60 38.96
CA ARG A 132 -8.37 41.21 39.38
C ARG A 132 -7.19 40.60 38.64
N LYS A 133 -6.16 40.20 39.36
CA LYS A 133 -5.09 39.39 38.82
C LYS A 133 -5.76 38.21 38.09
N LYS A 134 -5.62 38.17 36.77
CA LYS A 134 -5.98 36.99 36.01
C LYS A 134 -5.30 35.82 36.71
N ARG A 135 -6.06 34.91 37.30
CA ARG A 135 -5.53 33.64 37.74
C ARG A 135 -4.99 32.98 36.49
N ASP A 136 -3.68 32.84 36.41
CA ASP A 136 -2.99 31.96 35.43
C ASP A 136 -3.38 30.53 35.73
N THR A 137 -4.60 30.15 35.43
CA THR A 137 -4.95 28.76 35.24
C THR A 137 -4.62 28.48 33.80
N LYS A 138 -3.39 28.02 33.54
CA LYS A 138 -3.06 27.22 32.37
C LYS A 138 -3.81 25.87 32.49
N LYS A 139 -5.13 25.91 32.40
CA LYS A 139 -5.91 24.75 32.01
C LYS A 139 -5.71 24.58 30.51
N ASN A 140 -5.55 23.37 30.04
CA ASN A 140 -5.66 23.02 28.63
C ASN A 140 -7.08 23.42 28.17
N VAL A 141 -7.21 24.69 27.76
CA VAL A 141 -8.46 25.21 27.25
C VAL A 141 -8.52 24.76 25.79
N ILE A 142 -9.50 23.95 25.47
CA ILE A 142 -9.76 23.54 24.07
C ILE A 142 -10.43 24.70 23.33
N SER A 143 -10.22 24.81 22.03
CA SER A 143 -10.89 25.80 21.22
C SER A 143 -12.38 25.45 21.03
N GLN A 144 -13.19 26.46 20.71
CA GLN A 144 -14.60 26.26 20.34
C GLN A 144 -14.71 25.29 19.14
N LEU A 145 -13.78 25.37 18.19
CA LEU A 145 -13.71 24.47 17.05
C LEU A 145 -13.53 23.01 17.50
N ASP A 146 -12.55 22.77 18.35
CA ASP A 146 -12.28 21.42 18.85
C ASP A 146 -13.47 20.85 19.62
N ALA A 147 -14.10 21.69 20.45
CA ALA A 147 -15.29 21.30 21.20
C ALA A 147 -16.47 20.94 20.28
N CYS A 148 -16.71 21.73 19.24
CA CYS A 148 -17.74 21.43 18.24
C CYS A 148 -17.44 20.16 17.45
N VAL A 149 -16.21 19.98 16.99
CA VAL A 149 -15.80 18.78 16.23
C VAL A 149 -15.95 17.54 17.08
N ASN A 150 -15.47 17.57 18.33
CA ASN A 150 -15.60 16.45 19.26
C ASN A 150 -17.07 16.11 19.54
N TYR A 151 -17.91 17.14 19.76
CA TYR A 151 -19.34 16.92 19.97
C TYR A 151 -20.02 16.27 18.76
N ILE A 152 -19.72 16.74 17.55
CA ILE A 152 -20.28 16.18 16.31
C ILE A 152 -19.82 14.73 16.14
N ALA A 153 -18.54 14.42 16.41
CA ALA A 153 -18.00 13.07 16.35
C ALA A 153 -18.70 12.13 17.35
N ASP A 154 -18.92 12.59 18.60
CA ASP A 154 -19.64 11.85 19.61
C ASP A 154 -21.09 11.56 19.23
N VAL A 155 -21.78 12.56 18.65
CA VAL A 155 -23.16 12.41 18.16
C VAL A 155 -23.21 11.41 17.01
N ALA A 156 -22.26 11.50 16.07
CA ALA A 156 -22.17 10.56 14.96
C ALA A 156 -21.96 9.11 15.44
N ALA A 157 -21.02 8.90 16.37
CA ALA A 157 -20.76 7.59 16.97
C ALA A 157 -21.98 7.01 17.68
N LYS A 158 -22.69 7.84 18.50
CA LYS A 158 -23.92 7.42 19.22
C LYS A 158 -25.06 7.03 18.28
N ASN A 159 -25.11 7.60 17.08
CA ASN A 159 -26.17 7.33 16.10
C ASN A 159 -25.72 6.29 15.04
N GLY A 160 -24.55 5.66 15.19
CA GLY A 160 -24.06 4.67 14.23
C GLY A 160 -23.74 5.25 12.85
N ILE A 161 -23.47 6.55 12.77
CA ILE A 161 -23.08 7.21 11.51
C ILE A 161 -21.61 6.91 11.26
N HIS A 162 -21.36 6.20 10.18
CA HIS A 162 -19.98 5.85 9.77
C HIS A 162 -19.31 7.01 9.04
N ASN A 163 -17.98 7.05 9.14
CA ASN A 163 -17.18 8.01 8.39
C ASN A 163 -17.39 7.86 6.88
N ALA A 164 -17.23 8.95 6.16
CA ALA A 164 -17.15 8.90 4.70
C ALA A 164 -16.02 7.95 4.29
N ARG A 165 -16.21 7.26 3.15
CA ARG A 165 -15.18 6.38 2.61
C ARG A 165 -13.86 7.14 2.46
N ALA A 166 -12.79 6.59 3.02
CA ALA A 166 -11.46 7.15 2.82
C ALA A 166 -11.09 7.09 1.33
N LEU A 167 -10.56 8.19 0.80
CA LEU A 167 -10.08 8.24 -0.60
C LEU A 167 -8.74 7.52 -0.77
N TRP A 168 -7.95 7.47 0.30
CA TRP A 168 -6.65 6.84 0.33
C TRP A 168 -6.63 5.83 1.45
N LEU A 169 -6.20 4.62 1.12
CA LEU A 169 -5.87 3.63 2.14
C LEU A 169 -4.53 3.99 2.77
N PRO A 170 -4.32 3.64 4.05
CA PRO A 170 -2.99 3.73 4.63
C PRO A 170 -2.02 2.84 3.82
N PRO A 171 -0.73 3.19 3.76
CA PRO A 171 0.26 2.34 3.12
C PRO A 171 0.25 0.94 3.73
N LEU A 172 0.67 -0.07 2.97
CA LEU A 172 0.81 -1.42 3.48
C LEU A 172 1.66 -1.44 4.74
N SER A 173 1.28 -2.31 5.69
CA SER A 173 2.05 -2.46 6.92
C SER A 173 3.49 -2.92 6.62
N GLY A 174 4.46 -2.38 7.33
CA GLY A 174 5.86 -2.84 7.24
C GLY A 174 6.07 -4.29 7.69
N HIS A 175 5.12 -4.85 8.44
CA HIS A 175 5.11 -6.24 8.87
C HIS A 175 3.72 -6.83 8.66
N ILE A 176 3.64 -7.89 7.84
CA ILE A 176 2.41 -8.62 7.53
C ILE A 176 2.64 -10.07 7.94
N TYR A 177 1.86 -10.54 8.91
CA TYR A 177 1.96 -11.92 9.39
C TYR A 177 0.91 -12.80 8.72
N VAL A 178 1.27 -14.06 8.44
CA VAL A 178 0.36 -15.04 7.81
C VAL A 178 -0.95 -15.19 8.59
N GLU A 179 -0.89 -15.21 9.92
CA GLU A 179 -2.09 -15.31 10.76
C GLU A 179 -2.99 -14.08 10.67
N ASP A 180 -2.43 -12.89 10.43
CA ASP A 180 -3.21 -11.67 10.24
C ASP A 180 -3.91 -11.67 8.86
N LEU A 181 -3.24 -12.20 7.82
CA LEU A 181 -3.84 -12.42 6.51
C LEU A 181 -5.03 -13.38 6.61
N ILE A 182 -4.85 -14.51 7.30
CA ILE A 182 -5.89 -15.51 7.50
C ILE A 182 -7.12 -14.90 8.16
N LYS A 183 -6.94 -14.11 9.22
CA LYS A 183 -8.03 -13.45 9.94
C LYS A 183 -8.70 -12.37 9.11
N LYS A 184 -7.90 -11.50 8.46
CA LYS A 184 -8.40 -10.36 7.69
C LYS A 184 -9.25 -10.79 6.50
N TYR A 185 -8.84 -11.86 5.82
CA TYR A 185 -9.52 -12.35 4.60
C TYR A 185 -10.40 -13.56 4.85
N ASN A 186 -10.62 -13.97 6.11
CA ASN A 186 -11.44 -15.13 6.51
C ASN A 186 -11.09 -16.40 5.72
N ILE A 187 -9.79 -16.75 5.71
CA ILE A 187 -9.30 -17.90 4.95
C ILE A 187 -9.49 -19.17 5.79
N ASP A 188 -10.59 -19.87 5.56
CA ASP A 188 -10.91 -21.09 6.34
C ASP A 188 -10.29 -22.36 5.74
N SER A 189 -10.17 -22.40 4.41
CA SER A 189 -9.60 -23.54 3.68
C SER A 189 -9.02 -23.10 2.34
N ALA A 190 -8.05 -23.85 1.85
CA ALA A 190 -7.49 -23.61 0.52
C ALA A 190 -7.78 -24.82 -0.39
N THR A 191 -8.42 -24.56 -1.52
CA THR A 191 -8.59 -25.56 -2.60
C THR A 191 -7.45 -25.43 -3.59
N GLY A 192 -6.75 -26.55 -3.87
CA GLY A 192 -5.55 -26.53 -4.69
C GLY A 192 -4.29 -26.22 -3.88
N THR A 193 -3.17 -25.91 -4.54
CA THR A 193 -1.89 -25.62 -3.87
C THR A 193 -1.61 -24.12 -3.90
N LEU A 194 -2.01 -23.43 -2.84
CA LEU A 194 -1.92 -21.96 -2.69
C LEU A 194 -0.90 -21.59 -1.61
N ALA A 195 -0.10 -20.55 -1.87
CA ALA A 195 0.75 -19.92 -0.86
C ALA A 195 0.34 -18.47 -0.64
N TRP A 196 -0.01 -18.14 0.60
CA TRP A 196 -0.40 -16.80 1.03
C TRP A 196 0.84 -16.07 1.54
N ILE A 197 1.29 -15.04 0.86
CA ILE A 197 2.61 -14.44 1.12
C ILE A 197 2.59 -12.96 1.51
N GLY A 198 1.47 -12.28 1.33
CA GLY A 198 1.41 -10.85 1.62
C GLY A 198 0.13 -10.19 1.18
N GLU A 199 0.20 -8.89 0.97
CA GLU A 199 -0.88 -8.05 0.48
C GLU A 199 -0.44 -7.24 -0.74
N ILE A 200 -1.39 -6.98 -1.62
CA ILE A 200 -1.24 -6.09 -2.77
C ILE A 200 -2.06 -4.84 -2.52
N ASP A 201 -1.44 -3.68 -2.63
CA ASP A 201 -2.15 -2.41 -2.71
C ASP A 201 -2.73 -2.24 -4.13
N ASN A 202 -4.03 -1.99 -4.20
CA ASN A 202 -4.74 -1.73 -5.45
C ASN A 202 -5.31 -0.30 -5.45
N PRO A 203 -4.50 0.71 -5.82
CA PRO A 203 -4.91 2.11 -5.78
C PRO A 203 -6.12 2.42 -6.66
N GLU A 204 -6.28 1.72 -7.80
CA GLU A 204 -7.40 1.95 -8.73
C GLU A 204 -8.76 1.63 -8.10
N LYS A 205 -8.82 0.56 -7.30
CA LYS A 205 -10.04 0.14 -6.61
C LYS A 205 -10.13 0.63 -5.16
N GLN A 206 -9.06 1.29 -4.67
CA GLN A 206 -8.95 1.69 -3.26
C GLN A 206 -9.19 0.51 -2.33
N ASP A 207 -8.46 -0.58 -2.57
CA ASP A 207 -8.60 -1.82 -1.84
C ASP A 207 -7.24 -2.50 -1.64
N THR A 208 -7.12 -3.33 -0.62
CA THR A 208 -5.99 -4.22 -0.41
C THR A 208 -6.44 -5.66 -0.62
N LEU A 209 -5.68 -6.39 -1.42
CA LEU A 209 -5.97 -7.78 -1.75
C LEU A 209 -4.89 -8.69 -1.16
N PRO A 210 -5.20 -9.94 -0.79
CA PRO A 210 -4.17 -10.89 -0.39
C PRO A 210 -3.31 -11.24 -1.60
N TYR A 211 -1.99 -11.28 -1.42
CA TYR A 211 -1.08 -11.78 -2.42
C TYR A 211 -0.91 -13.29 -2.28
N VAL A 212 -1.43 -14.01 -3.25
CA VAL A 212 -1.50 -15.48 -3.25
C VAL A 212 -0.80 -16.02 -4.48
N ILE A 213 0.09 -17.00 -4.30
CA ILE A 213 0.69 -17.76 -5.39
C ILE A 213 -0.11 -19.03 -5.56
N ASP A 214 -0.66 -19.25 -6.76
CA ASP A 214 -1.41 -20.44 -7.11
C ASP A 214 -0.53 -21.41 -7.93
N PHE A 215 0.02 -22.42 -7.27
CA PHE A 215 0.86 -23.44 -7.89
C PHE A 215 0.09 -24.46 -8.73
N ASN A 216 -1.24 -24.37 -8.80
CA ASN A 216 -2.00 -25.17 -9.77
C ASN A 216 -1.95 -24.54 -11.17
N GLN A 217 -1.79 -23.22 -11.23
CA GLN A 217 -1.71 -22.48 -12.49
C GLN A 217 -0.26 -22.12 -12.85
N MET A 218 0.62 -22.05 -11.86
CA MET A 218 2.04 -21.75 -12.02
C MET A 218 2.86 -23.03 -11.94
N SER A 219 3.99 -23.03 -12.65
CA SER A 219 5.00 -24.09 -12.54
C SER A 219 6.12 -23.69 -11.57
N ASN A 220 7.32 -23.50 -12.08
CA ASN A 220 8.46 -23.09 -11.27
C ASN A 220 8.40 -21.59 -10.94
N LEU A 221 9.02 -21.23 -9.83
CA LEU A 221 9.08 -19.85 -9.34
C LEU A 221 10.53 -19.40 -9.12
N MET A 222 10.86 -18.22 -9.61
CA MET A 222 12.13 -17.56 -9.34
C MET A 222 11.90 -16.27 -8.54
N ILE A 223 12.60 -16.12 -7.41
CA ILE A 223 12.58 -14.94 -6.58
C ILE A 223 13.91 -14.22 -6.75
N LEU A 224 13.85 -13.00 -7.27
CA LEU A 224 15.01 -12.16 -7.51
C LEU A 224 15.10 -11.01 -6.51
N GLY A 225 16.31 -10.62 -6.16
CA GLY A 225 16.50 -9.44 -5.29
C GLY A 225 17.91 -9.39 -4.70
N ASN A 226 18.32 -8.21 -4.33
CA ASN A 226 19.62 -7.97 -3.70
C ASN A 226 19.78 -8.72 -2.37
N SER A 227 20.99 -8.76 -1.87
CA SER A 227 21.24 -9.21 -0.50
C SER A 227 20.46 -8.35 0.48
N GLY A 228 19.74 -8.98 1.42
CA GLY A 228 18.89 -8.27 2.38
C GLY A 228 17.52 -7.84 1.88
N SER A 229 17.16 -8.07 0.62
CA SER A 229 15.83 -7.70 0.07
C SER A 229 14.66 -8.51 0.61
N GLY A 230 14.91 -9.61 1.33
CA GLY A 230 13.86 -10.44 1.92
C GLY A 230 13.57 -11.76 1.20
N LYS A 231 14.42 -12.21 0.27
CA LYS A 231 14.22 -13.49 -0.46
C LYS A 231 13.97 -14.69 0.45
N SER A 232 14.88 -14.93 1.40
CA SER A 232 14.74 -16.05 2.34
C SER A 232 13.54 -15.87 3.27
N ASN A 233 13.21 -14.63 3.64
CA ASN A 233 11.99 -14.34 4.42
C ASN A 233 10.72 -14.67 3.62
N MET A 234 10.68 -14.35 2.33
CA MET A 234 9.58 -14.72 1.45
C MET A 234 9.43 -16.23 1.32
N LEU A 235 10.55 -16.97 1.18
CA LEU A 235 10.53 -18.44 1.18
C LEU A 235 9.96 -18.99 2.50
N THR A 236 10.41 -18.48 3.64
CA THR A 236 9.91 -18.93 4.96
C THR A 236 8.42 -18.62 5.14
N THR A 237 7.96 -17.46 4.69
CA THR A 237 6.54 -17.08 4.72
C THR A 237 5.71 -18.04 3.87
N MET A 238 6.18 -18.35 2.66
CA MET A 238 5.52 -19.27 1.74
C MET A 238 5.43 -20.69 2.31
N ILE A 239 6.56 -21.25 2.80
CA ILE A 239 6.60 -22.57 3.45
C ILE A 239 5.65 -22.61 4.64
N THR A 240 5.72 -21.62 5.55
CA THR A 240 4.87 -21.55 6.74
C THR A 240 3.39 -21.45 6.37
N SER A 241 3.06 -20.61 5.39
CA SER A 241 1.70 -20.47 4.88
C SER A 241 1.15 -21.80 4.36
N MET A 242 1.91 -22.53 3.53
CA MET A 242 1.46 -23.81 3.01
C MET A 242 1.31 -24.87 4.11
N MET A 243 2.26 -24.96 5.03
CA MET A 243 2.20 -25.90 6.18
C MET A 243 0.99 -25.64 7.09
N ARG A 244 0.47 -24.41 7.08
CA ARG A 244 -0.71 -24.04 7.88
C ARG A 244 -2.01 -24.61 7.32
N PHE A 245 -2.11 -24.76 5.99
CA PHE A 245 -3.33 -25.17 5.29
C PHE A 245 -3.33 -26.61 4.79
N TYR A 246 -2.16 -27.18 4.55
CA TYR A 246 -2.05 -28.52 3.95
C TYR A 246 -1.38 -29.49 4.89
N SER A 247 -1.79 -30.76 4.85
CA SER A 247 -1.07 -31.84 5.52
C SER A 247 0.11 -32.33 4.64
N PRO A 248 1.07 -33.09 5.20
CA PRO A 248 2.19 -33.68 4.46
C PRO A 248 1.77 -34.61 3.31
N GLU A 249 0.55 -35.10 3.31
CA GLU A 249 -0.02 -35.91 2.22
C GLU A 249 -0.30 -35.08 0.95
N TYR A 250 -0.41 -33.76 1.07
CA TYR A 250 -0.71 -32.85 -0.02
C TYR A 250 0.47 -31.96 -0.42
N VAL A 251 1.36 -31.61 0.53
CA VAL A 251 2.49 -30.72 0.30
C VAL A 251 3.73 -31.22 1.02
N GLN A 252 4.84 -31.33 0.29
CA GLN A 252 6.14 -31.72 0.83
C GLN A 252 7.25 -30.81 0.30
N PHE A 253 8.29 -30.61 1.12
CA PHE A 253 9.42 -29.75 0.81
C PHE A 253 10.74 -30.52 0.90
N TYR A 254 11.62 -30.29 -0.08
CA TYR A 254 13.05 -30.61 -0.05
C TYR A 254 13.81 -29.33 -0.31
N ILE A 255 14.75 -28.97 0.57
CA ILE A 255 15.32 -27.65 0.60
C ILE A 255 16.83 -27.70 0.51
N LEU A 256 17.42 -26.99 -0.45
CA LEU A 256 18.85 -26.67 -0.50
C LEU A 256 19.03 -25.25 0.07
N ASP A 257 19.58 -25.14 1.27
CA ASP A 257 19.85 -23.86 1.94
C ASP A 257 21.34 -23.49 1.80
N PHE A 258 21.64 -22.69 0.79
CA PHE A 258 22.97 -22.19 0.48
C PHE A 258 23.15 -20.72 0.88
N SER A 259 22.18 -20.15 1.63
CA SER A 259 22.20 -18.73 2.00
C SER A 259 22.61 -18.44 3.45
N GLY A 260 22.64 -19.44 4.34
CA GLY A 260 23.04 -19.20 5.72
C GLY A 260 22.34 -20.02 6.78
N ARG A 261 21.83 -21.21 6.43
CA ARG A 261 21.18 -22.15 7.35
C ARG A 261 19.91 -21.59 8.01
N THR A 262 19.21 -20.68 7.30
CA THR A 262 17.99 -20.06 7.78
C THR A 262 16.81 -21.03 7.82
N MET A 263 16.87 -22.11 7.02
CA MET A 263 15.83 -23.12 6.91
C MET A 263 15.96 -24.28 7.92
N LYS A 264 16.99 -24.25 8.79
CA LYS A 264 17.24 -25.30 9.78
C LYS A 264 16.03 -25.59 10.68
N GLN A 265 15.27 -24.57 11.02
CA GLN A 265 14.09 -24.68 11.87
C GLN A 265 13.00 -25.62 11.30
N TYR A 266 12.99 -25.84 9.98
CA TYR A 266 11.99 -26.67 9.32
C TYR A 266 12.35 -28.17 9.28
N MET A 267 13.57 -28.57 9.65
CA MET A 267 14.00 -29.99 9.63
C MET A 267 13.13 -30.92 10.49
N SER A 268 12.52 -30.39 11.55
CA SER A 268 11.65 -31.17 12.42
C SER A 268 10.19 -31.23 11.98
N MET A 269 9.83 -30.54 10.90
CA MET A 269 8.46 -30.45 10.44
C MET A 269 8.09 -31.62 9.55
N PRO A 270 6.91 -32.23 9.74
CA PRO A 270 6.53 -33.45 8.99
C PRO A 270 6.37 -33.25 7.48
N HIS A 271 6.24 -31.98 7.03
CA HIS A 271 6.16 -31.62 5.60
C HIS A 271 7.53 -31.58 4.91
N VAL A 272 8.62 -31.53 5.68
CA VAL A 272 9.97 -31.36 5.15
C VAL A 272 10.67 -32.71 5.17
N GLY A 273 10.98 -33.21 3.97
CA GLY A 273 11.73 -34.44 3.84
C GLY A 273 13.16 -34.29 4.33
N GLU A 274 13.86 -33.26 3.85
CA GLU A 274 15.23 -32.95 4.29
C GLU A 274 15.62 -31.49 3.92
N VAL A 275 16.58 -30.95 4.68
CA VAL A 275 17.25 -29.68 4.39
C VAL A 275 18.74 -29.94 4.23
N PHE A 276 19.26 -29.64 3.05
CA PHE A 276 20.66 -29.85 2.68
C PHE A 276 21.41 -28.53 2.68
N TYR A 277 22.70 -28.57 2.97
CA TYR A 277 23.58 -27.41 2.99
C TYR A 277 24.72 -27.55 1.99
N SER A 278 25.48 -26.50 1.76
CA SER A 278 26.60 -26.48 0.80
C SER A 278 27.71 -27.47 1.13
N ASP A 279 27.87 -27.83 2.39
CA ASP A 279 28.85 -28.78 2.89
C ASP A 279 28.38 -30.28 2.83
N ASP A 280 27.13 -30.53 2.43
CA ASP A 280 26.58 -31.88 2.32
C ASP A 280 26.82 -32.51 0.92
N THR A 281 28.06 -32.94 0.73
CA THR A 281 28.52 -33.47 -0.57
C THR A 281 27.86 -34.78 -1.01
N GLU A 282 27.25 -35.54 -0.09
CA GLU A 282 26.56 -36.80 -0.41
C GLU A 282 25.04 -36.59 -0.55
N GLY A 283 24.44 -35.75 0.32
CA GLY A 283 22.99 -35.54 0.36
C GLY A 283 22.49 -34.75 -0.86
N VAL A 284 23.23 -33.73 -1.28
CA VAL A 284 22.82 -32.89 -2.43
C VAL A 284 22.70 -33.73 -3.73
N PRO A 285 23.67 -34.57 -4.17
CA PRO A 285 23.46 -35.43 -5.32
C PRO A 285 22.36 -36.48 -5.13
N ARG A 286 22.20 -36.98 -3.90
CA ARG A 286 21.18 -38.01 -3.58
C ARG A 286 19.75 -37.46 -3.73
N VAL A 287 19.48 -36.20 -3.35
CA VAL A 287 18.14 -35.64 -3.53
C VAL A 287 17.78 -35.51 -5.01
N PHE A 288 18.72 -35.21 -5.89
CA PHE A 288 18.47 -35.16 -7.34
C PHE A 288 18.11 -36.56 -7.88
N GLN A 289 18.83 -37.58 -7.44
CA GLN A 289 18.51 -38.96 -7.80
C GLN A 289 17.10 -39.32 -7.31
N PHE A 290 16.79 -39.07 -6.06
CA PHE A 290 15.48 -39.31 -5.46
C PHE A 290 14.34 -38.63 -6.21
N LEU A 291 14.48 -37.33 -6.54
CA LEU A 291 13.48 -36.61 -7.31
C LEU A 291 13.31 -37.15 -8.73
N GLN A 292 14.39 -37.64 -9.37
CA GLN A 292 14.31 -38.26 -10.67
C GLN A 292 13.60 -39.62 -10.61
N GLU A 293 13.86 -40.43 -9.58
CA GLU A 293 13.16 -41.71 -9.32
C GLU A 293 11.66 -41.42 -9.09
N MET A 294 11.32 -40.43 -8.29
CA MET A 294 9.93 -40.01 -8.07
C MET A 294 9.22 -39.60 -9.37
N ILE A 295 9.89 -38.86 -10.27
CA ILE A 295 9.34 -38.54 -11.59
C ILE A 295 9.03 -39.82 -12.39
N ASN A 296 9.93 -40.81 -12.37
CA ASN A 296 9.75 -42.05 -13.09
C ASN A 296 8.57 -42.87 -12.53
N ASP A 297 8.47 -42.99 -11.20
CA ASP A 297 7.39 -43.71 -10.54
C ASP A 297 6.02 -43.05 -10.82
N ARG A 298 5.96 -41.71 -10.75
CA ARG A 298 4.74 -40.95 -11.07
C ARG A 298 4.36 -41.06 -12.54
N ARG A 299 5.35 -41.07 -13.45
CA ARG A 299 5.14 -41.29 -14.88
C ARG A 299 4.49 -42.65 -15.14
N ASP A 300 5.01 -43.70 -14.54
CA ASP A 300 4.47 -45.06 -14.68
C ASP A 300 3.05 -45.15 -14.11
N LYS A 301 2.81 -44.51 -13.00
CA LYS A 301 1.48 -44.42 -12.37
C LYS A 301 0.47 -43.70 -13.27
N PHE A 302 0.87 -42.58 -13.88
CA PHE A 302 0.03 -41.80 -14.81
C PHE A 302 -0.27 -42.63 -16.08
N GLN A 303 0.74 -43.30 -16.64
CA GLN A 303 0.54 -44.15 -17.81
C GLN A 303 -0.46 -45.28 -17.54
N ARG A 304 -0.36 -45.96 -16.39
CA ARG A 304 -1.29 -47.04 -16.02
C ARG A 304 -2.73 -46.55 -15.85
N LYS A 305 -2.91 -45.29 -15.39
CA LYS A 305 -4.23 -44.68 -15.20
C LYS A 305 -4.73 -43.89 -16.43
N GLY A 306 -3.94 -43.77 -17.50
CA GLY A 306 -4.29 -43.02 -18.70
C GLY A 306 -4.35 -41.49 -18.46
N ILE A 307 -3.58 -40.99 -17.48
CA ILE A 307 -3.56 -39.60 -17.04
C ILE A 307 -2.39 -38.86 -17.66
N GLY A 308 -2.59 -37.64 -18.16
CA GLY A 308 -1.58 -36.86 -18.86
C GLY A 308 -0.76 -35.92 -17.97
N SER A 309 -1.26 -35.54 -16.81
CA SER A 309 -0.61 -34.54 -15.94
C SER A 309 -0.96 -34.73 -14.48
N PHE A 310 -0.17 -34.09 -13.60
CA PHE A 310 -0.41 -34.09 -12.15
C PHE A 310 -1.74 -33.39 -11.76
N VAL A 311 -2.07 -32.30 -12.43
CA VAL A 311 -3.34 -31.58 -12.19
C VAL A 311 -4.55 -32.44 -12.55
N GLU A 312 -4.44 -33.24 -13.62
CA GLU A 312 -5.46 -34.20 -14.01
C GLU A 312 -5.54 -35.37 -13.01
N TYR A 313 -4.38 -35.84 -12.50
CA TYR A 313 -4.35 -36.84 -11.46
C TYR A 313 -5.07 -36.41 -10.19
N GLN A 314 -4.81 -35.18 -9.72
CA GLN A 314 -5.47 -34.62 -8.53
C GLN A 314 -6.99 -34.52 -8.69
N LYS A 315 -7.49 -34.34 -9.92
CA LYS A 315 -8.93 -34.21 -10.18
C LYS A 315 -9.65 -35.55 -10.31
N LEU A 316 -8.92 -36.58 -10.82
CA LEU A 316 -9.53 -37.87 -11.19
C LEU A 316 -9.22 -38.98 -10.20
N SER A 317 -8.25 -38.84 -9.33
CA SER A 317 -7.83 -39.91 -8.40
C SER A 317 -8.18 -39.54 -6.97
N ASP A 318 -8.85 -40.46 -6.26
CA ASP A 318 -9.12 -40.35 -4.82
C ASP A 318 -7.88 -40.57 -3.95
N GLU A 319 -6.80 -41.09 -4.57
CA GLU A 319 -5.54 -41.32 -3.88
C GLU A 319 -4.71 -40.06 -3.81
N PRO A 320 -4.42 -39.52 -2.61
CA PRO A 320 -3.63 -38.29 -2.48
C PRO A 320 -2.22 -38.48 -3.01
N MET A 321 -1.71 -37.48 -3.69
CA MET A 321 -0.34 -37.40 -4.16
C MET A 321 0.20 -36.01 -3.86
N PRO A 322 1.26 -35.86 -3.05
CA PRO A 322 1.74 -34.55 -2.65
C PRO A 322 2.32 -33.77 -3.83
N THR A 323 2.06 -32.46 -3.84
CA THR A 323 2.89 -31.50 -4.57
C THR A 323 4.23 -31.42 -3.82
N VAL A 324 5.32 -31.67 -4.52
CA VAL A 324 6.67 -31.61 -3.95
C VAL A 324 7.31 -30.28 -4.36
N PHE A 325 7.74 -29.50 -3.39
CA PHE A 325 8.49 -28.27 -3.60
C PHE A 325 9.97 -28.52 -3.38
N PHE A 326 10.75 -28.39 -4.46
CA PHE A 326 12.19 -28.40 -4.41
C PHE A 326 12.70 -26.95 -4.40
N ILE A 327 13.21 -26.52 -3.25
CA ILE A 327 13.60 -25.13 -3.00
C ILE A 327 15.12 -25.03 -2.99
N VAL A 328 15.66 -24.07 -3.76
CA VAL A 328 17.09 -23.74 -3.76
C VAL A 328 17.26 -22.28 -3.35
N ASP A 329 17.62 -22.05 -2.11
CA ASP A 329 17.95 -20.73 -1.61
C ASP A 329 19.41 -20.41 -1.90
N ASN A 330 19.66 -19.35 -2.71
CA ASN A 330 20.92 -18.97 -3.32
C ASN A 330 21.40 -19.94 -4.44
N TYR A 331 20.70 -19.86 -5.58
CA TYR A 331 21.00 -20.69 -6.76
C TYR A 331 22.44 -20.49 -7.28
N PHE A 332 22.99 -19.30 -7.21
CA PHE A 332 24.36 -19.03 -7.67
C PHE A 332 25.38 -19.88 -6.91
N GLU A 333 25.32 -19.87 -5.59
CA GLU A 333 26.24 -20.66 -4.75
C GLU A 333 26.05 -22.18 -4.96
N PHE A 334 24.79 -22.61 -5.19
CA PHE A 334 24.52 -24.00 -5.52
C PHE A 334 25.24 -24.43 -6.80
N ILE A 335 25.16 -23.64 -7.88
CA ILE A 335 25.79 -24.00 -9.16
C ILE A 335 27.31 -23.92 -9.10
N GLU A 336 27.86 -22.96 -8.37
CA GLU A 336 29.32 -22.86 -8.16
C GLU A 336 29.86 -24.08 -7.39
N SER A 337 29.10 -24.56 -6.40
CA SER A 337 29.51 -25.70 -5.58
C SER A 337 29.25 -27.07 -6.27
N TYR A 338 28.25 -27.17 -7.13
CA TYR A 338 27.77 -28.41 -7.75
C TYR A 338 27.54 -28.25 -9.26
N GLU A 339 28.52 -27.77 -10.01
CA GLU A 339 28.40 -27.54 -11.46
C GLU A 339 27.99 -28.83 -12.24
N ASN A 340 28.42 -30.01 -11.79
CA ASN A 340 28.07 -31.30 -12.37
C ASN A 340 26.57 -31.66 -12.27
N LEU A 341 25.79 -30.96 -11.41
CA LEU A 341 24.36 -31.18 -11.26
C LEU A 341 23.51 -30.23 -12.12
N GLU A 342 24.11 -29.29 -12.84
CA GLU A 342 23.38 -28.31 -13.64
C GLU A 342 22.43 -28.95 -14.66
N ASP A 343 22.89 -29.96 -15.39
CA ASP A 343 22.05 -30.65 -16.37
C ASP A 343 20.88 -31.40 -15.73
N SER A 344 21.11 -32.00 -14.58
CA SER A 344 20.06 -32.65 -13.80
C SER A 344 19.04 -31.64 -13.26
N PHE A 345 19.51 -30.49 -12.81
CA PHE A 345 18.68 -29.40 -12.36
C PHE A 345 17.83 -28.81 -13.51
N ALA A 346 18.45 -28.52 -14.66
CA ALA A 346 17.75 -28.04 -15.84
C ALA A 346 16.69 -29.01 -16.35
N LYS A 347 16.95 -30.34 -16.25
CA LYS A 347 15.97 -31.37 -16.57
C LYS A 347 14.82 -31.40 -15.58
N LEU A 348 15.12 -31.32 -14.29
CA LEU A 348 14.12 -31.26 -13.22
C LEU A 348 13.19 -30.07 -13.39
N THR A 349 13.73 -28.88 -13.64
CA THR A 349 12.93 -27.64 -13.86
C THR A 349 12.06 -27.72 -15.11
N ARG A 350 12.48 -28.43 -16.14
CA ARG A 350 11.69 -28.63 -17.38
C ARG A 350 10.56 -29.61 -17.21
N ASP A 351 10.85 -30.77 -16.58
CA ASP A 351 9.95 -31.92 -16.61
C ASP A 351 9.15 -32.11 -15.29
N GLY A 352 9.65 -31.59 -14.17
CA GLY A 352 9.14 -31.83 -12.82
C GLY A 352 7.69 -31.43 -12.60
N SER A 353 7.29 -30.24 -13.08
CA SER A 353 5.95 -29.71 -12.86
C SER A 353 4.84 -30.58 -13.42
N LYS A 354 5.10 -31.28 -14.54
CA LYS A 354 4.17 -32.23 -15.13
C LYS A 354 3.84 -33.39 -14.19
N TYR A 355 4.78 -33.73 -13.29
CA TYR A 355 4.65 -34.80 -12.31
C TYR A 355 4.48 -34.32 -10.87
N GLY A 356 4.10 -33.04 -10.68
CA GLY A 356 3.82 -32.46 -9.37
C GLY A 356 5.08 -32.11 -8.55
N ILE A 357 6.22 -31.88 -9.22
CA ILE A 357 7.42 -31.34 -8.57
C ILE A 357 7.61 -29.92 -9.05
N GLN A 358 7.50 -28.96 -8.14
CA GLN A 358 7.67 -27.52 -8.39
C GLN A 358 9.04 -27.07 -7.89
N VAL A 359 9.78 -26.34 -8.71
CA VAL A 359 11.11 -25.84 -8.32
C VAL A 359 11.02 -24.35 -8.02
N ILE A 360 11.56 -23.95 -6.86
CA ILE A 360 11.63 -22.57 -6.43
C ILE A 360 13.08 -22.20 -6.19
N ILE A 361 13.53 -21.12 -6.80
CA ILE A 361 14.91 -20.63 -6.61
C ILE A 361 14.93 -19.20 -6.14
N THR A 362 15.97 -18.83 -5.39
CA THR A 362 16.35 -17.44 -5.17
C THR A 362 17.65 -17.11 -5.88
N ALA A 363 17.74 -15.92 -6.46
CA ALA A 363 18.95 -15.40 -7.07
C ALA A 363 19.02 -13.86 -6.87
N ASN A 364 20.19 -13.28 -7.07
CA ASN A 364 20.32 -11.82 -6.94
C ASN A 364 19.88 -11.13 -8.21
N THR A 365 20.27 -11.67 -9.35
CA THR A 365 19.98 -11.11 -10.68
C THR A 365 19.55 -12.22 -11.65
N THR A 366 19.00 -11.83 -12.80
CA THR A 366 18.66 -12.78 -13.87
C THR A 366 19.89 -13.45 -14.48
N THR A 367 21.05 -12.80 -14.42
CA THR A 367 22.31 -13.31 -14.98
C THR A 367 22.94 -14.40 -14.11
N ASP A 368 22.60 -14.46 -12.82
CA ASP A 368 23.03 -15.54 -11.93
C ASP A 368 22.46 -16.90 -12.35
N VAL A 369 21.35 -16.87 -13.11
CA VAL A 369 20.68 -18.08 -13.57
C VAL A 369 20.99 -18.33 -15.04
N ARG A 370 21.70 -19.42 -15.33
CA ARG A 370 22.10 -19.76 -16.70
C ARG A 370 20.89 -19.89 -17.62
N TYR A 371 21.00 -19.41 -18.85
CA TYR A 371 19.89 -19.33 -19.81
C TYR A 371 19.11 -20.65 -20.00
N LYS A 372 19.81 -21.80 -20.02
CA LYS A 372 19.22 -23.15 -20.15
C LYS A 372 18.20 -23.43 -19.05
N THR A 373 18.45 -22.97 -17.84
CA THR A 373 17.60 -23.12 -16.66
C THR A 373 16.57 -22.02 -16.58
N ARG A 374 16.99 -20.75 -16.79
CA ARG A 374 16.14 -19.57 -16.67
C ARG A 374 14.86 -19.65 -17.52
N LYS A 375 14.93 -20.16 -18.74
CA LYS A 375 13.77 -20.30 -19.63
C LYS A 375 12.65 -21.19 -19.07
N ASN A 376 12.94 -22.02 -18.07
CA ASN A 376 11.98 -22.90 -17.42
C ASN A 376 11.26 -22.22 -16.23
N PHE A 377 11.62 -20.95 -15.93
CA PHE A 377 11.00 -20.12 -14.91
C PHE A 377 10.21 -19.00 -15.58
N THR A 378 8.94 -19.25 -15.82
CA THR A 378 8.03 -18.25 -16.40
C THR A 378 7.46 -17.30 -15.36
N ASN A 379 7.50 -17.70 -14.10
CA ASN A 379 7.01 -16.92 -12.97
C ASN A 379 8.21 -16.38 -12.21
N VAL A 380 8.28 -15.05 -12.13
CA VAL A 380 9.38 -14.36 -11.47
C VAL A 380 8.81 -13.29 -10.54
N ILE A 381 9.30 -13.26 -9.31
CA ILE A 381 8.96 -12.22 -8.33
C ILE A 381 10.22 -11.40 -8.08
N PRO A 382 10.32 -10.18 -8.61
CA PRO A 382 11.41 -9.28 -8.30
C PRO A 382 11.11 -8.54 -6.99
N LEU A 383 11.94 -8.73 -5.98
CA LEU A 383 12.04 -7.85 -4.83
C LEU A 383 12.93 -6.66 -5.19
N GLN A 384 13.54 -5.99 -4.22
CA GLN A 384 14.45 -4.89 -4.51
C GLN A 384 15.65 -5.36 -5.35
N LEU A 385 15.77 -4.86 -6.58
CA LEU A 385 16.92 -5.05 -7.49
C LEU A 385 17.83 -3.83 -7.48
N MET A 386 19.05 -3.96 -8.04
CA MET A 386 20.05 -2.88 -8.01
C MET A 386 19.69 -1.73 -8.92
N GLU A 387 19.31 -2.04 -10.16
CA GLU A 387 19.10 -1.05 -11.20
C GLU A 387 17.67 -1.13 -11.77
N LYS A 388 17.21 0.02 -12.26
CA LYS A 388 15.92 0.12 -12.94
C LYS A 388 15.85 -0.76 -14.20
N GLY A 389 16.98 -0.97 -14.86
CA GLY A 389 17.11 -1.85 -16.02
C GLY A 389 16.82 -3.31 -15.72
N ASP A 390 17.19 -3.79 -14.54
CA ASP A 390 16.97 -5.17 -14.13
C ASP A 390 15.47 -5.51 -14.07
N TYR A 391 14.63 -4.54 -13.66
CA TYR A 391 13.17 -4.73 -13.67
C TYR A 391 12.60 -4.81 -15.08
N LEU A 392 13.20 -4.08 -16.04
CA LEU A 392 12.78 -4.17 -17.43
C LEU A 392 13.03 -5.56 -18.02
N ASP A 393 14.16 -6.16 -17.70
CA ASP A 393 14.53 -7.51 -18.14
C ASP A 393 13.60 -8.60 -17.55
N VAL A 394 13.09 -8.38 -16.36
CA VAL A 394 12.20 -9.33 -15.67
C VAL A 394 10.74 -9.12 -16.05
N LEU A 395 10.27 -7.86 -16.03
CA LEU A 395 8.85 -7.52 -16.17
C LEU A 395 8.45 -7.13 -17.60
N GLY A 396 9.42 -6.97 -18.50
CA GLY A 396 9.19 -6.48 -19.87
C GLY A 396 8.79 -4.99 -19.94
N LYS A 397 8.67 -4.32 -18.79
CA LYS A 397 8.39 -2.88 -18.66
C LYS A 397 9.04 -2.34 -17.38
N SER A 398 9.42 -1.07 -17.42
CA SER A 398 9.91 -0.40 -16.20
C SER A 398 8.74 -0.05 -15.30
N PRO A 399 8.77 -0.44 -14.00
CA PRO A 399 7.73 -0.07 -13.06
C PRO A 399 7.74 1.45 -12.82
N ALA A 400 6.57 2.03 -12.59
CA ALA A 400 6.42 3.44 -12.26
C ALA A 400 7.03 3.78 -10.89
N ILE A 401 6.87 2.86 -9.94
CA ILE A 401 7.39 2.97 -8.58
C ILE A 401 8.33 1.79 -8.35
N LEU A 402 9.55 2.08 -7.88
CA LEU A 402 10.52 1.05 -7.52
C LEU A 402 10.37 0.72 -6.03
N PRO A 403 10.54 -0.56 -5.63
CA PRO A 403 10.62 -0.92 -4.23
C PRO A 403 11.75 -0.11 -3.55
N SER A 404 11.40 0.63 -2.51
CA SER A 404 12.36 1.48 -1.80
C SER A 404 12.78 0.82 -0.50
N GLY A 405 14.00 0.25 -0.43
CA GLY A 405 14.69 -0.08 0.82
C GLY A 405 13.94 -0.84 1.92
N ILE A 406 12.70 -1.26 1.66
CA ILE A 406 11.86 -2.00 2.60
C ILE A 406 11.99 -3.49 2.28
N THR A 407 12.51 -4.25 3.23
CA THR A 407 12.65 -5.70 3.10
C THR A 407 11.30 -6.36 2.84
N GLY A 408 11.21 -7.16 1.78
CA GLY A 408 10.01 -7.89 1.39
C GLY A 408 9.02 -7.12 0.52
N LEU A 409 9.34 -5.88 0.13
CA LEU A 409 8.57 -5.14 -0.87
C LEU A 409 9.04 -5.55 -2.28
N GLY A 410 8.11 -5.95 -3.12
CA GLY A 410 8.35 -6.39 -4.49
C GLY A 410 7.35 -5.84 -5.47
#